data_861b74e3d9d2378a25c231034987c87f
#
_entry.id   861b74e3d9d2378a25c231034987c87f
#
_cell.length_a   1.000
_cell.length_b   1.000
_cell.length_c   1.000
_cell.angle_alpha   90.00
_cell.angle_beta   90.00
_cell.angle_gamma   90.00
#
_symmetry.space_group_name_H-M   'P 1'
#
loop_
_entity.id
_entity.type
_entity.pdbx_description
1 polymer ?
#
loop_
_entity_poly.entity_id
_entity_poly.type
_entity_poly.pdbx_seq_one_letter_code
_entity_poly.pdbx_strand_id
1 'polypeptide(L)'
;MAEEGDVLTNLDADPAGGNGADTQPIAGILQQYVKDLSVENPKAPESFQWNEQPQMDVQFNISARKINEEVSEIELKISVHSKTAQGTVYIVELAYCGLVGMRNMTDEHKHAFTYAEAPRILFPFARRVIGDAVRDAGFAPLLLDPIDFNGIYLQQLQQRGEQSFAGAPAGEA
;
A
#
# COMPACT_ATOMS: atom_id res chain seq x y z
N MET A 1 -16.02 45.46 -6.25
CA MET A 1 -15.31 44.69 -7.27
C MET A 1 -14.27 43.81 -6.55
N ALA A 2 -14.58 42.55 -6.41
CA ALA A 2 -13.65 41.57 -5.84
C ALA A 2 -12.81 41.04 -6.98
N GLU A 3 -11.48 41.18 -6.90
CA GLU A 3 -10.54 40.53 -7.79
C GLU A 3 -10.54 39.04 -7.46
N GLU A 4 -10.97 38.25 -8.43
CA GLU A 4 -10.77 36.81 -8.42
C GLU A 4 -9.26 36.55 -8.58
N GLY A 5 -8.63 36.14 -7.47
CA GLY A 5 -7.24 35.69 -7.47
C GLY A 5 -7.14 34.35 -8.19
N ASP A 6 -6.58 34.39 -9.38
CA ASP A 6 -6.20 33.22 -10.17
C ASP A 6 -5.04 32.47 -9.50
N VAL A 7 -5.36 31.37 -8.80
CA VAL A 7 -4.39 30.59 -7.99
C VAL A 7 -3.85 29.39 -8.76
N LEU A 8 -4.20 29.19 -10.05
CA LEU A 8 -3.89 27.96 -10.77
C LEU A 8 -3.08 28.13 -12.08
N THR A 9 -2.44 29.25 -12.33
CA THR A 9 -1.72 29.49 -13.60
C THR A 9 -0.19 29.52 -13.48
N ASN A 10 0.41 28.90 -12.48
CA ASN A 10 1.86 28.71 -12.46
C ASN A 10 2.26 27.23 -12.68
N LEU A 11 1.66 26.60 -13.68
CA LEU A 11 2.16 25.35 -14.25
C LEU A 11 3.04 25.60 -15.51
N ASP A 12 3.36 26.83 -15.82
CA ASP A 12 4.43 27.18 -16.73
C ASP A 12 5.77 27.00 -16.02
N ALA A 13 6.18 25.75 -15.91
CA ALA A 13 7.58 25.43 -15.75
C ALA A 13 8.28 25.88 -17.02
N ASP A 14 8.90 27.06 -16.96
CA ASP A 14 9.74 27.61 -17.99
C ASP A 14 10.78 26.56 -18.46
N PRO A 15 10.78 26.10 -19.72
CA PRO A 15 11.81 25.23 -20.24
C PRO A 15 13.05 26.03 -20.61
N ALA A 16 13.45 27.00 -19.77
CA ALA A 16 14.64 27.79 -20.01
C ALA A 16 15.90 27.04 -19.57
N GLY A 17 16.49 26.34 -20.54
CA GLY A 17 17.94 26.32 -20.72
C GLY A 17 18.79 25.78 -19.56
N GLY A 18 18.71 24.50 -19.30
CA GLY A 18 19.77 23.81 -18.56
C GLY A 18 20.32 22.67 -19.40
N ASN A 19 21.52 22.79 -19.90
CA ASN A 19 22.32 21.71 -20.50
C ASN A 19 22.82 20.72 -19.42
N GLY A 20 22.07 20.52 -18.35
CA GLY A 20 22.36 19.54 -17.33
C GLY A 20 21.27 18.45 -17.38
N ALA A 21 21.67 17.20 -17.59
CA ALA A 21 20.79 16.08 -17.34
C ALA A 21 20.15 16.29 -15.96
N ASP A 22 18.82 16.20 -15.88
CA ASP A 22 18.11 16.31 -14.62
C ASP A 22 18.59 15.16 -13.71
N THR A 23 19.44 15.51 -12.74
CA THR A 23 20.07 14.56 -11.80
C THR A 23 19.34 14.50 -10.46
N GLN A 24 18.25 15.26 -10.31
CA GLN A 24 17.52 15.25 -9.05
C GLN A 24 16.77 13.92 -8.87
N PRO A 25 16.78 13.37 -7.65
CA PRO A 25 16.01 12.17 -7.36
C PRO A 25 14.51 12.47 -7.45
N ILE A 26 13.82 11.65 -8.22
CA ILE A 26 12.37 11.75 -8.42
C ILE A 26 11.75 10.39 -8.16
N ALA A 27 10.69 10.36 -7.35
CA ALA A 27 9.83 9.20 -7.19
C ALA A 27 8.38 9.63 -7.10
N GLY A 28 7.48 8.85 -7.69
CA GLY A 28 6.05 9.16 -7.65
C GLY A 28 5.18 8.05 -8.21
N ILE A 29 3.90 8.12 -7.86
CA ILE A 29 2.87 7.23 -8.38
C ILE A 29 2.43 7.76 -9.75
N LEU A 30 2.65 6.96 -10.78
CA LEU A 30 2.23 7.26 -12.15
C LEU A 30 0.76 6.89 -12.38
N GLN A 31 0.34 5.75 -11.80
CA GLN A 31 -1.02 5.25 -11.88
C GLN A 31 -1.30 4.33 -10.70
N GLN A 32 -2.54 4.28 -10.25
CA GLN A 32 -2.98 3.33 -9.22
C GLN A 32 -4.30 2.68 -9.63
N TYR A 33 -4.49 1.42 -9.24
CA TYR A 33 -5.63 0.62 -9.68
C TYR A 33 -5.87 -0.59 -8.80
N VAL A 34 -7.11 -1.08 -8.83
CA VAL A 34 -7.45 -2.42 -8.32
C VAL A 34 -7.00 -3.44 -9.34
N LYS A 35 -6.12 -4.35 -8.94
CA LYS A 35 -5.68 -5.47 -9.79
C LYS A 35 -6.55 -6.70 -9.59
N ASP A 36 -6.93 -6.95 -8.37
CA ASP A 36 -7.85 -8.04 -8.01
C ASP A 36 -8.66 -7.66 -6.77
N LEU A 37 -9.93 -8.05 -6.75
CA LEU A 37 -10.81 -7.88 -5.63
C LEU A 37 -11.76 -9.07 -5.55
N SER A 38 -11.75 -9.79 -4.43
CA SER A 38 -12.73 -10.82 -4.15
C SER A 38 -13.46 -10.56 -2.83
N VAL A 39 -14.75 -10.87 -2.81
CA VAL A 39 -15.60 -10.79 -1.63
C VAL A 39 -16.37 -12.08 -1.51
N GLU A 40 -16.20 -12.75 -0.39
CA GLU A 40 -16.92 -13.98 -0.08
C GLU A 40 -17.84 -13.78 1.13
N ASN A 41 -19.08 -14.18 0.99
CA ASN A 41 -20.11 -14.13 2.01
C ASN A 41 -20.76 -15.52 2.16
N PRO A 42 -20.01 -16.50 2.70
CA PRO A 42 -20.32 -17.92 2.56
C PRO A 42 -21.54 -18.37 3.37
N LYS A 43 -21.97 -17.58 4.36
CA LYS A 43 -23.10 -17.87 5.25
C LYS A 43 -24.26 -16.90 5.10
N ALA A 44 -24.30 -16.14 3.99
CA ALA A 44 -25.46 -15.34 3.66
C ALA A 44 -26.61 -16.26 3.18
N PRO A 45 -27.89 -15.98 3.52
CA PRO A 45 -28.34 -14.82 4.30
C PRO A 45 -28.30 -15.00 5.82
N GLU A 46 -28.02 -16.19 6.36
CA GLU A 46 -28.10 -16.51 7.80
C GLU A 46 -27.16 -15.63 8.63
N SER A 47 -25.99 -15.30 8.10
CA SER A 47 -24.97 -14.46 8.78
C SER A 47 -25.48 -13.05 9.12
N PHE A 48 -26.49 -12.54 8.40
CA PHE A 48 -27.09 -11.23 8.69
C PHE A 48 -27.90 -11.20 9.98
N GLN A 49 -28.27 -12.37 10.52
CA GLN A 49 -29.02 -12.50 11.78
C GLN A 49 -28.13 -12.78 12.99
N TRP A 50 -26.82 -12.92 12.76
CA TRP A 50 -25.89 -13.17 13.86
C TRP A 50 -25.66 -11.89 14.68
N ASN A 51 -25.85 -12.00 16.00
CA ASN A 51 -25.77 -10.86 16.91
C ASN A 51 -24.40 -10.75 17.60
N GLU A 52 -23.50 -11.71 17.37
CA GLU A 52 -22.17 -11.69 17.92
C GLU A 52 -21.29 -10.65 17.20
N GLN A 53 -20.48 -9.94 17.97
CA GLN A 53 -19.47 -9.07 17.39
C GLN A 53 -18.38 -9.92 16.72
N PRO A 54 -18.13 -9.77 15.43
CA PRO A 54 -17.14 -10.56 14.73
C PRO A 54 -15.72 -10.18 15.14
N GLN A 55 -14.86 -11.18 15.19
CA GLN A 55 -13.41 -10.99 15.27
C GLN A 55 -12.86 -10.76 13.87
N MET A 56 -11.99 -9.78 13.76
CA MET A 56 -11.36 -9.39 12.50
C MET A 56 -9.90 -9.83 12.49
N ASP A 57 -9.51 -10.59 11.49
CA ASP A 57 -8.12 -10.87 11.14
C ASP A 57 -7.76 -10.13 9.87
N VAL A 58 -6.80 -9.21 9.98
CA VAL A 58 -6.35 -8.37 8.87
C VAL A 58 -4.87 -8.65 8.63
N GLN A 59 -4.56 -9.05 7.40
CA GLN A 59 -3.19 -9.29 6.97
C GLN A 59 -2.89 -8.45 5.74
N PHE A 60 -1.64 -7.99 5.62
CA PHE A 60 -1.20 -7.29 4.43
C PHE A 60 0.20 -7.75 4.00
N ASN A 61 0.44 -7.66 2.74
CA ASN A 61 1.72 -7.97 2.11
C ASN A 61 2.04 -6.95 1.03
N ILE A 62 3.31 -6.58 0.94
CA ILE A 62 3.82 -5.67 -0.08
C ILE A 62 4.77 -6.43 -0.98
N SER A 63 4.54 -6.36 -2.28
CA SER A 63 5.44 -6.91 -3.27
C SER A 63 5.72 -5.89 -4.38
N ALA A 64 6.84 -6.06 -5.05
CA ALA A 64 7.25 -5.19 -6.14
C ALA A 64 7.69 -6.02 -7.35
N ARG A 65 7.30 -5.57 -8.53
CA ARG A 65 7.68 -6.16 -9.81
C ARG A 65 8.27 -5.07 -10.71
N LYS A 66 9.52 -5.24 -11.10
CA LYS A 66 10.18 -4.34 -12.05
C LYS A 66 9.52 -4.46 -13.42
N ILE A 67 9.10 -3.32 -14.00
CA ILE A 67 8.57 -3.22 -15.36
C ILE A 67 9.68 -2.84 -16.33
N ASN A 68 10.48 -1.83 -15.96
CA ASN A 68 11.67 -1.40 -16.68
C ASN A 68 12.66 -0.75 -15.69
N GLU A 69 13.69 -0.07 -16.19
CA GLU A 69 14.73 0.53 -15.34
C GLU A 69 14.23 1.63 -14.39
N GLU A 70 13.18 2.33 -14.78
CA GLU A 70 12.64 3.48 -14.03
C GLU A 70 11.26 3.21 -13.43
N VAL A 71 10.57 2.15 -13.83
CA VAL A 71 9.18 1.88 -13.44
C VAL A 71 9.04 0.51 -12.80
N SER A 72 8.40 0.48 -11.65
CA SER A 72 8.01 -0.73 -10.94
C SER A 72 6.51 -0.74 -10.63
N GLU A 73 5.89 -1.91 -10.66
CA GLU A 73 4.56 -2.13 -10.07
C GLU A 73 4.75 -2.51 -8.61
N ILE A 74 4.07 -1.79 -7.73
CA ILE A 74 4.04 -2.11 -6.30
C ILE A 74 2.62 -2.56 -5.97
N GLU A 75 2.51 -3.76 -5.41
CA GLU A 75 1.25 -4.36 -5.01
C GLU A 75 1.13 -4.34 -3.48
N LEU A 76 0.06 -3.72 -2.99
CA LEU A 76 -0.41 -3.83 -1.61
C LEU A 76 -1.56 -4.83 -1.59
N LYS A 77 -1.27 -6.04 -1.11
CA LYS A 77 -2.28 -7.07 -0.90
C LYS A 77 -2.81 -6.98 0.52
N ILE A 78 -4.14 -6.92 0.67
CA ILE A 78 -4.83 -6.89 1.96
C ILE A 78 -5.86 -8.00 1.98
N SER A 79 -5.84 -8.81 3.04
CA SER A 79 -6.79 -9.88 3.30
C SER A 79 -7.50 -9.61 4.63
N VAL A 80 -8.81 -9.67 4.62
CA VAL A 80 -9.67 -9.47 5.79
C VAL A 80 -10.56 -10.68 5.98
N HIS A 81 -10.46 -11.30 7.14
CA HIS A 81 -11.33 -12.41 7.55
C HIS A 81 -12.15 -11.99 8.76
N SER A 82 -13.47 -11.98 8.60
CA SER A 82 -14.42 -11.69 9.67
C SER A 82 -15.08 -12.99 10.15
N LYS A 83 -14.99 -13.29 11.44
CA LYS A 83 -15.45 -14.56 12.03
C LYS A 83 -16.19 -14.35 13.33
N THR A 84 -17.22 -15.17 13.57
CA THR A 84 -17.87 -15.36 14.87
C THR A 84 -17.71 -16.82 15.32
N ALA A 85 -18.20 -17.17 16.51
CA ALA A 85 -18.30 -18.57 16.94
C ALA A 85 -19.17 -19.42 16.00
N GLN A 86 -20.12 -18.80 15.28
CA GLN A 86 -21.02 -19.47 14.33
C GLN A 86 -20.37 -19.73 12.97
N GLY A 87 -19.25 -19.07 12.66
CA GLY A 87 -18.50 -19.28 11.43
C GLY A 87 -17.96 -18.00 10.79
N THR A 88 -17.52 -18.13 9.54
CA THR A 88 -17.05 -17.02 8.74
C THR A 88 -18.22 -16.12 8.33
N VAL A 89 -18.09 -14.83 8.64
CA VAL A 89 -19.07 -13.80 8.25
C VAL A 89 -18.80 -13.36 6.82
N TYR A 90 -17.59 -12.86 6.56
CA TYR A 90 -17.14 -12.54 5.21
C TYR A 90 -15.61 -12.63 5.10
N ILE A 91 -15.15 -12.76 3.88
CA ILE A 91 -13.74 -12.67 3.51
C ILE A 91 -13.61 -11.63 2.39
N VAL A 92 -12.66 -10.73 2.52
CA VAL A 92 -12.31 -9.78 1.45
C VAL A 92 -10.82 -9.91 1.16
N GLU A 93 -10.48 -10.10 -0.10
CA GLU A 93 -9.10 -10.04 -0.57
C GLU A 93 -8.97 -8.96 -1.65
N LEU A 94 -7.99 -8.08 -1.48
CA LEU A 94 -7.71 -6.98 -2.38
C LEU A 94 -6.23 -6.99 -2.76
N ALA A 95 -5.94 -6.91 -4.05
CA ALA A 95 -4.65 -6.51 -4.59
C ALA A 95 -4.79 -5.11 -5.19
N TYR A 96 -4.27 -4.11 -4.49
CA TYR A 96 -4.25 -2.71 -4.91
C TYR A 96 -2.85 -2.34 -5.37
N CYS A 97 -2.72 -1.86 -6.59
CA CYS A 97 -1.43 -1.62 -7.20
C CYS A 97 -1.18 -0.15 -7.53
N GLY A 98 0.10 0.22 -7.53
CA GLY A 98 0.61 1.46 -8.07
C GLY A 98 1.74 1.21 -9.06
N LEU A 99 1.68 1.85 -10.23
CA LEU A 99 2.86 2.03 -11.07
C LEU A 99 3.66 3.18 -10.50
N VAL A 100 4.91 2.92 -10.17
CA VAL A 100 5.81 3.87 -9.54
C VAL A 100 6.98 4.17 -10.47
N GLY A 101 7.17 5.43 -10.77
CA GLY A 101 8.37 5.93 -11.44
C GLY A 101 9.42 6.32 -10.40
N MET A 102 10.65 5.87 -10.60
CA MET A 102 11.80 6.19 -9.75
C MET A 102 13.03 6.46 -10.62
N ARG A 103 13.57 7.67 -10.53
CA ARG A 103 14.71 8.12 -11.32
C ARG A 103 15.74 8.80 -10.44
N ASN A 104 17.01 8.65 -10.77
CA ASN A 104 18.14 9.30 -10.08
C ASN A 104 18.18 9.01 -8.56
N MET A 105 17.78 7.82 -8.15
CA MET A 105 17.77 7.39 -6.76
C MET A 105 18.73 6.23 -6.54
N THR A 106 19.35 6.20 -5.36
CA THR A 106 20.13 5.03 -4.92
C THR A 106 19.21 3.81 -4.72
N ASP A 107 19.76 2.62 -4.75
CA ASP A 107 18.98 1.39 -4.53
C ASP A 107 18.33 1.36 -3.13
N GLU A 108 19.01 1.92 -2.13
CA GLU A 108 18.47 2.06 -0.79
C GLU A 108 17.23 2.97 -0.76
N HIS A 109 17.29 4.13 -1.41
CA HIS A 109 16.15 5.03 -1.50
C HIS A 109 15.00 4.45 -2.31
N LYS A 110 15.30 3.73 -3.41
CA LYS A 110 14.27 2.98 -4.17
C LYS A 110 13.60 1.93 -3.31
N HIS A 111 14.36 1.20 -2.50
CA HIS A 111 13.84 0.18 -1.61
C HIS A 111 12.95 0.79 -0.52
N ALA A 112 13.38 1.88 0.12
CA ALA A 112 12.58 2.59 1.10
C ALA A 112 11.28 3.15 0.50
N PHE A 113 11.35 3.75 -0.69
CA PHE A 113 10.14 4.22 -1.39
C PHE A 113 9.18 3.07 -1.68
N THR A 114 9.69 1.96 -2.19
CA THR A 114 8.91 0.77 -2.56
C THR A 114 8.15 0.17 -1.38
N TYR A 115 8.80 0.01 -0.23
CA TYR A 115 8.26 -0.76 0.89
C TYR A 115 7.73 0.07 2.04
N ALA A 116 7.94 1.38 2.04
CA ALA A 116 7.40 2.28 3.04
C ALA A 116 6.51 3.37 2.44
N GLU A 117 7.03 4.19 1.52
CA GLU A 117 6.34 5.37 1.04
C GLU A 117 5.20 5.06 0.07
N ALA A 118 5.43 4.21 -0.94
CA ALA A 118 4.39 3.84 -1.89
C ALA A 118 3.19 3.14 -1.22
N PRO A 119 3.36 2.15 -0.33
CA PRO A 119 2.25 1.58 0.42
C PRO A 119 1.50 2.61 1.27
N ARG A 120 2.20 3.55 1.89
CA ARG A 120 1.60 4.66 2.64
C ARG A 120 0.67 5.51 1.76
N ILE A 121 1.08 5.77 0.53
CA ILE A 121 0.27 6.53 -0.44
C ILE A 121 -0.91 5.70 -0.95
N LEU A 122 -0.74 4.41 -1.22
CA LEU A 122 -1.77 3.54 -1.77
C LEU A 122 -2.83 3.13 -0.74
N PHE A 123 -2.47 3.01 0.53
CA PHE A 123 -3.33 2.45 1.57
C PHE A 123 -4.66 3.19 1.77
N PRO A 124 -4.76 4.53 1.78
CA PRO A 124 -6.04 5.22 1.93
C PRO A 124 -7.06 4.85 0.85
N PHE A 125 -6.59 4.60 -0.36
CA PHE A 125 -7.43 4.19 -1.49
C PHE A 125 -7.83 2.70 -1.38
N ALA A 126 -6.87 1.84 -1.04
CA ALA A 126 -7.13 0.43 -0.78
C ALA A 126 -8.14 0.24 0.37
N ARG A 127 -7.98 0.99 1.47
CA ARG A 127 -8.89 1.02 2.61
C ARG A 127 -10.32 1.36 2.19
N ARG A 128 -10.50 2.36 1.32
CA ARG A 128 -11.81 2.73 0.80
C ARG A 128 -12.43 1.60 -0.01
N VAL A 129 -11.66 0.96 -0.90
CA VAL A 129 -12.15 -0.17 -1.71
C VAL A 129 -12.66 -1.30 -0.83
N ILE A 130 -11.92 -1.66 0.25
CA ILE A 130 -12.36 -2.69 1.20
C ILE A 130 -13.63 -2.27 1.94
N GLY A 131 -13.70 -1.03 2.42
CA GLY A 131 -14.89 -0.51 3.09
C GLY A 131 -16.14 -0.56 2.21
N ASP A 132 -16.00 -0.16 0.95
CA ASP A 132 -17.07 -0.21 -0.04
C ASP A 132 -17.48 -1.67 -0.34
N ALA A 133 -16.52 -2.58 -0.50
CA ALA A 133 -16.78 -3.99 -0.78
C ALA A 133 -17.55 -4.67 0.38
N VAL A 134 -17.18 -4.40 1.63
CA VAL A 134 -17.87 -4.91 2.82
C VAL A 134 -19.29 -4.37 2.90
N ARG A 135 -19.49 -3.08 2.61
CA ARG A 135 -20.83 -2.49 2.55
C ARG A 135 -21.68 -3.14 1.47
N ASP A 136 -21.14 -3.36 0.29
CA ASP A 136 -21.85 -3.99 -0.83
C ASP A 136 -22.15 -5.48 -0.55
N ALA A 137 -21.38 -6.13 0.31
CA ALA A 137 -21.66 -7.47 0.83
C ALA A 137 -22.81 -7.50 1.86
N GLY A 138 -23.37 -6.35 2.24
CA GLY A 138 -24.52 -6.23 3.15
C GLY A 138 -24.18 -5.97 4.61
N PHE A 139 -22.92 -5.64 4.93
CA PHE A 139 -22.45 -5.35 6.29
C PHE A 139 -22.13 -3.86 6.48
N ALA A 140 -21.93 -3.46 7.74
CA ALA A 140 -21.40 -2.14 8.01
C ALA A 140 -20.01 -1.98 7.39
N PRO A 141 -19.68 -0.81 6.79
CA PRO A 141 -18.38 -0.61 6.16
C PRO A 141 -17.24 -0.85 7.15
N LEU A 142 -16.24 -1.63 6.72
CA LEU A 142 -15.03 -1.81 7.51
C LEU A 142 -14.09 -0.62 7.30
N LEU A 143 -13.75 0.04 8.40
CA LEU A 143 -12.77 1.12 8.42
C LEU A 143 -11.49 0.61 9.06
N LEU A 144 -10.52 0.21 8.24
CA LEU A 144 -9.20 -0.21 8.73
C LEU A 144 -8.48 0.98 9.38
N ASP A 145 -7.80 0.72 10.50
CA ASP A 145 -6.94 1.72 11.12
C ASP A 145 -5.74 2.08 10.23
N PRO A 146 -5.21 3.30 10.34
CA PRO A 146 -3.99 3.69 9.65
C PRO A 146 -2.83 2.76 10.01
N ILE A 147 -2.01 2.42 9.02
CA ILE A 147 -0.83 1.56 9.18
C ILE A 147 0.42 2.43 9.08
N ASP A 148 1.34 2.28 10.04
CA ASP A 148 2.66 2.90 9.99
C ASP A 148 3.63 2.04 9.17
N PHE A 149 3.55 2.16 7.85
CA PHE A 149 4.41 1.42 6.93
C PHE A 149 5.90 1.75 7.11
N ASN A 150 6.23 2.99 7.46
CA ASN A 150 7.61 3.36 7.70
C ASN A 150 8.18 2.69 8.95
N GLY A 151 7.42 2.67 10.05
CA GLY A 151 7.81 1.95 11.26
C GLY A 151 8.01 0.46 11.03
N ILE A 152 7.11 -0.18 10.30
CA ILE A 152 7.23 -1.61 9.93
C ILE A 152 8.48 -1.84 9.07
N TYR A 153 8.74 -0.98 8.09
CA TYR A 153 9.90 -1.07 7.23
C TYR A 153 11.22 -1.00 8.03
N LEU A 154 11.34 -0.01 8.91
CA LEU A 154 12.52 0.15 9.76
C LEU A 154 12.72 -1.05 10.71
N GLN A 155 11.65 -1.58 11.29
CA GLN A 155 11.71 -2.77 12.12
C GLN A 155 12.19 -4.00 11.33
N GLN A 156 11.73 -4.19 10.11
CA GLN A 156 12.17 -5.29 9.25
C GLN A 156 13.66 -5.17 8.86
N LEU A 157 14.15 -3.95 8.62
CA LEU A 157 15.57 -3.71 8.36
C LEU A 157 16.43 -4.09 9.56
N GLN A 158 16.02 -3.73 10.78
CA GLN A 158 16.73 -4.08 12.01
C GLN A 158 16.80 -5.59 12.19
N GLN A 159 15.68 -6.30 12.03
CA GLN A 159 15.64 -7.76 12.15
C GLN A 159 16.54 -8.47 11.12
N ARG A 160 16.60 -7.97 9.89
CA ARG A 160 17.51 -8.50 8.87
C ARG A 160 18.98 -8.24 9.21
N GLY A 161 19.30 -7.06 9.74
CA GLY A 161 20.64 -6.73 10.23
C GLY A 161 21.10 -7.68 11.35
N GLU A 162 20.27 -7.94 12.33
CA GLU A 162 20.55 -8.84 13.45
C GLU A 162 20.75 -10.30 12.99
N GLN A 163 19.95 -10.78 12.04
CA GLN A 163 20.10 -12.13 11.47
C GLN A 163 21.39 -12.28 10.68
N SER A 164 21.85 -11.26 9.98
CA SER A 164 23.13 -11.30 9.25
C SER A 164 24.35 -11.34 10.20
N PHE A 165 24.25 -10.73 11.37
CA PHE A 165 25.31 -10.80 12.41
C PHE A 165 25.31 -12.12 13.18
N ALA A 166 24.14 -12.72 13.42
CA ALA A 166 24.04 -14.02 14.11
C ALA A 166 24.50 -15.22 13.27
N GLY A 167 24.61 -15.07 11.94
CA GLY A 167 25.04 -16.11 11.01
C GLY A 167 26.53 -16.10 10.64
N ALA A 168 27.34 -15.17 11.18
CA ALA A 168 28.76 -15.16 10.93
C ALA A 168 29.43 -16.25 11.79
N PRO A 169 30.15 -17.26 11.19
CA PRO A 169 30.87 -18.24 11.98
C PRO A 169 31.96 -17.54 12.76
N ALA A 170 32.04 -17.81 14.09
CA ALA A 170 33.16 -17.40 14.90
C ALA A 170 34.40 -18.03 14.30
N GLY A 171 35.28 -17.19 13.75
CA GLY A 171 36.56 -17.63 13.21
C GLY A 171 37.37 -18.27 14.32
N GLU A 172 37.73 -19.51 14.11
CA GLU A 172 38.74 -20.20 14.92
C GLU A 172 40.08 -19.47 14.73
N ALA A 173 40.66 -19.03 15.84
CA ALA A 173 42.03 -18.59 15.93
C ALA A 173 42.97 -19.77 16.10
#